data_8bc072d43cb269af3058908d7f4c13fb
#
_entry.id   8bc072d43cb269af3058908d7f4c13fb
#
_cell.length_a   1.000
_cell.length_b   1.000
_cell.length_c   1.000
_cell.angle_alpha   90.00
_cell.angle_beta   90.00
_cell.angle_gamma   90.00
#
_symmetry.space_group_name_H-M   'P 1'
#
loop_
_entity.id
_entity.type
_entity.pdbx_description
1 polymer ?
#
loop_
_entity_poly.entity_id
_entity_poly.type
_entity_poly.pdbx_seq_one_letter_code
_entity_poly.pdbx_strand_id
1 'polypeptide(L)'
;MNAPAHPALSQEEAFARIRLLRSPNIGPVSYAMLLQRFGAATEALEALPDLGKRGGRQYRAIPAEKVEREVESVRKGGAKYLFHDQPGYPALLREIEGAPPILTWRGELSLAARPCVAIVGARNAS
;
A
#
# COMPACT_ATOMS: atom_id res chain seq x y z
N MET A 1 -12.82 29.63 3.86
CA MET A 1 -12.13 28.75 4.79
C MET A 1 -11.84 27.43 4.08
N ASN A 2 -10.61 27.15 3.85
CA ASN A 2 -10.22 25.93 3.13
C ASN A 2 -10.36 24.72 4.03
N ALA A 3 -10.95 23.64 3.50
CA ALA A 3 -10.89 22.36 4.16
C ALA A 3 -9.42 22.05 4.47
N PRO A 4 -9.11 21.52 5.66
CA PRO A 4 -7.72 21.14 5.94
C PRO A 4 -7.28 20.15 4.85
N ALA A 5 -6.19 20.49 4.17
CA ALA A 5 -5.54 19.54 3.30
C ALA A 5 -5.26 18.27 4.09
N HIS A 6 -5.53 17.11 3.53
CA HIS A 6 -5.11 15.86 4.15
C HIS A 6 -3.63 16.00 4.50
N PRO A 7 -3.25 15.74 5.76
CA PRO A 7 -1.86 15.83 6.11
C PRO A 7 -1.05 14.95 5.15
N ALA A 8 0.01 15.52 4.62
CA ALA A 8 0.91 14.77 3.75
C ALA A 8 1.37 13.52 4.49
N LEU A 9 1.34 12.39 3.80
CA LEU A 9 1.79 11.13 4.36
C LEU A 9 3.27 11.24 4.74
N SER A 10 3.59 11.01 6.02
CA SER A 10 4.97 11.03 6.46
C SER A 10 5.76 9.86 5.86
N GLN A 11 7.07 10.02 5.73
CA GLN A 11 7.93 8.93 5.26
C GLN A 11 7.86 7.73 6.20
N GLU A 12 7.79 7.98 7.50
CA GLU A 12 7.66 6.93 8.50
C GLU A 12 6.37 6.13 8.31
N GLU A 13 5.24 6.82 8.15
CA GLU A 13 3.95 6.16 7.93
C GLU A 13 3.92 5.43 6.58
N ALA A 14 4.47 6.04 5.52
CA ALA A 14 4.57 5.40 4.22
C ALA A 14 5.37 4.09 4.30
N PHE A 15 6.51 4.12 4.95
CA PHE A 15 7.34 2.93 5.17
C PHE A 15 6.59 1.87 5.98
N ALA A 16 5.92 2.29 7.04
CA ALA A 16 5.12 1.40 7.88
C ALA A 16 3.98 0.74 7.10
N ARG A 17 3.32 1.47 6.21
CA ARG A 17 2.26 0.92 5.36
C ARG A 17 2.79 -0.17 4.42
N ILE A 18 3.94 0.07 3.80
CA ILE A 18 4.57 -0.93 2.94
C ILE A 18 4.92 -2.16 3.77
N ARG A 19 5.55 -1.96 4.93
CA ARG A 19 5.93 -3.04 5.83
C ARG A 19 4.72 -3.86 6.28
N LEU A 20 3.62 -3.20 6.62
CA LEU A 20 2.39 -3.87 7.04
C LEU A 20 1.84 -4.76 5.93
N LEU A 21 1.71 -4.21 4.71
CA LEU A 21 1.15 -4.97 3.58
C LEU A 21 2.06 -6.12 3.14
N ARG A 22 3.37 -6.01 3.31
CA ARG A 22 4.33 -7.06 2.96
C ARG A 22 4.45 -8.14 4.02
N SER A 23 3.88 -7.93 5.19
CA SER A 23 3.97 -8.90 6.28
C SER A 23 3.13 -10.15 5.98
N PRO A 24 3.59 -11.33 6.42
CA PRO A 24 2.87 -12.58 6.16
C PRO A 24 1.44 -12.54 6.68
N ASN A 25 0.52 -13.12 5.92
CA ASN A 25 -0.91 -13.24 6.24
C ASN A 25 -1.68 -11.91 6.23
N ILE A 26 -1.08 -10.85 5.74
CA ILE A 26 -1.76 -9.56 5.59
C ILE A 26 -1.94 -9.25 4.10
N GLY A 27 -3.17 -9.34 3.64
CA GLY A 27 -3.57 -8.93 2.30
C GLY A 27 -4.34 -7.61 2.32
N PRO A 28 -4.93 -7.20 1.18
CA PRO A 28 -5.63 -5.91 1.10
C PRO A 28 -6.75 -5.73 2.12
N VAL A 29 -7.52 -6.78 2.39
CA VAL A 29 -8.64 -6.71 3.35
C VAL A 29 -8.12 -6.54 4.77
N SER A 30 -7.17 -7.37 5.19
CA SER A 30 -6.59 -7.28 6.53
C SER A 30 -5.87 -5.95 6.72
N TYR A 31 -5.15 -5.49 5.71
CA TYR A 31 -4.48 -4.20 5.73
C TYR A 31 -5.49 -3.05 5.98
N ALA A 32 -6.58 -3.03 5.23
CA ALA A 32 -7.61 -1.99 5.38
C ALA A 32 -8.25 -2.02 6.77
N MET A 33 -8.56 -3.22 7.28
CA MET A 33 -9.12 -3.39 8.62
C MET A 33 -8.15 -2.89 9.71
N LEU A 34 -6.87 -3.20 9.58
CA LEU A 34 -5.87 -2.78 10.55
C LEU A 34 -5.68 -1.26 10.55
N LEU A 35 -5.65 -0.63 9.38
CA LEU A 35 -5.57 0.82 9.29
C LEU A 35 -6.81 1.49 9.88
N GLN A 36 -7.99 0.95 9.63
CA GLN A 36 -9.22 1.49 10.20
C GLN A 36 -9.24 1.37 11.72
N ARG A 37 -8.80 0.23 12.24
CA ARG A 37 -8.80 -0.05 13.68
C ARG A 37 -7.79 0.81 14.45
N PHE A 38 -6.58 0.93 13.94
CA PHE A 38 -5.48 1.62 14.63
C PHE A 38 -5.22 3.03 14.16
N GLY A 39 -5.79 3.43 13.03
CA GLY A 39 -5.63 4.76 12.49
C GLY A 39 -4.34 5.01 11.72
N ALA A 40 -3.29 4.25 12.02
CA ALA A 40 -1.99 4.38 11.36
C ALA A 40 -1.30 3.02 11.27
N ALA A 41 -0.48 2.85 10.25
CA ALA A 41 0.26 1.60 10.06
C ALA A 41 1.37 1.43 11.10
N THR A 42 1.96 2.51 11.57
CA THR A 42 2.94 2.46 12.67
C THR A 42 2.35 1.82 13.91
N GLU A 43 1.14 2.23 14.29
CA GLU A 43 0.44 1.67 15.45
C GLU A 43 0.00 0.23 15.20
N ALA A 44 -0.47 -0.08 13.99
CA ALA A 44 -0.87 -1.43 13.62
C ALA A 44 0.29 -2.41 13.73
N LEU A 45 1.49 -2.03 13.28
CA LEU A 45 2.68 -2.87 13.37
C LEU A 45 3.05 -3.19 14.82
N GLU A 46 2.92 -2.22 15.71
CA GLU A 46 3.19 -2.43 17.13
C GLU A 46 2.21 -3.41 17.76
N ALA A 47 0.97 -3.43 17.28
CA ALA A 47 -0.09 -4.29 17.80
C ALA A 47 -0.07 -5.71 17.24
N LEU A 48 0.65 -5.97 16.13
CA LEU A 48 0.62 -7.27 15.45
C LEU A 48 0.94 -8.46 16.36
N PRO A 49 1.97 -8.43 17.22
CA PRO A 49 2.27 -9.59 18.07
C PRO A 49 1.11 -9.97 18.99
N ASP A 50 0.40 -8.98 19.52
CA ASP A 50 -0.72 -9.21 20.43
C ASP A 50 -1.96 -9.75 19.72
N LEU A 51 -2.19 -9.34 18.49
CA LEU A 51 -3.31 -9.84 17.69
C LEU A 51 -3.18 -11.32 17.35
N GLY A 52 -1.96 -11.78 17.12
CA GLY A 52 -1.69 -13.17 16.81
C GLY A 52 -1.99 -14.12 17.95
N LYS A 53 -1.92 -13.65 19.19
CA LYS A 53 -2.15 -14.48 20.38
C LYS A 53 -3.62 -14.83 20.59
N ARG A 54 -4.54 -14.03 20.07
CA ARG A 54 -5.99 -14.22 20.32
C ARG A 54 -6.73 -14.95 19.21
N GLY A 55 -6.20 -14.95 17.97
CA GLY A 55 -6.95 -15.43 16.81
C GLY A 55 -6.43 -16.68 16.12
N GLY A 56 -5.45 -17.37 16.65
CA GLY A 56 -4.88 -18.58 16.03
C GLY A 56 -4.01 -18.32 14.80
N ARG A 57 -4.03 -17.12 14.23
CA ARG A 57 -3.10 -16.70 13.18
C ARG A 57 -2.00 -15.88 13.80
N GLN A 58 -0.76 -16.34 13.63
CA GLN A 58 0.38 -15.54 14.04
C GLN A 58 0.65 -14.46 13.02
N TYR A 59 0.57 -13.20 13.47
CA TYR A 59 1.00 -12.08 12.67
C TYR A 59 2.41 -11.69 13.09
N ARG A 60 3.27 -11.57 12.12
CA ARG A 60 4.66 -11.15 12.34
C ARG A 60 5.02 -10.10 11.31
N ALA A 61 5.50 -8.96 11.76
CA ALA A 61 5.97 -7.93 10.84
C ALA A 61 7.19 -8.45 10.06
N ILE A 62 7.19 -8.22 8.75
CA ILE A 62 8.35 -8.52 7.93
C ILE A 62 9.55 -7.69 8.42
N PRO A 63 10.79 -8.22 8.38
CA PRO A 63 11.95 -7.44 8.79
C PRO A 63 12.07 -6.13 8.01
N ALA A 64 12.38 -5.05 8.73
CA ALA A 64 12.49 -3.74 8.13
C ALA A 64 13.51 -3.68 6.98
N GLU A 65 14.59 -4.46 7.09
CA GLU A 65 15.65 -4.51 6.08
C GLU A 65 15.14 -4.99 4.72
N LYS A 66 14.18 -5.90 4.70
CA LYS A 66 13.58 -6.37 3.44
C LYS A 66 12.78 -5.26 2.77
N VAL A 67 12.06 -4.47 3.56
CA VAL A 67 11.28 -3.33 3.05
C VAL A 67 12.22 -2.24 2.56
N GLU A 68 13.29 -1.97 3.29
CA GLU A 68 14.32 -1.01 2.88
C GLU A 68 14.91 -1.36 1.51
N ARG A 69 15.18 -2.64 1.27
CA ARG A 69 15.68 -3.11 -0.02
C ARG A 69 14.65 -2.91 -1.14
N GLU A 70 13.38 -3.20 -0.87
CA GLU A 70 12.32 -2.98 -1.84
C GLU A 70 12.20 -1.49 -2.18
N VAL A 71 12.13 -0.64 -1.18
CA VAL A 71 12.02 0.82 -1.35
C VAL A 71 13.19 1.37 -2.15
N GLU A 72 14.40 0.92 -1.85
CA GLU A 72 15.60 1.34 -2.58
C GLU A 72 15.57 0.86 -4.03
N SER A 73 15.11 -0.36 -4.27
CA SER A 73 14.96 -0.91 -5.62
C SER A 73 13.95 -0.11 -6.45
N VAL A 74 12.82 0.26 -5.83
CA VAL A 74 11.80 1.08 -6.48
C VAL A 74 12.37 2.46 -6.83
N ARG A 75 13.09 3.08 -5.90
CA ARG A 75 13.73 4.37 -6.11
C ARG A 75 14.74 4.33 -7.25
N LYS A 76 15.61 3.32 -7.27
CA LYS A 76 16.62 3.15 -8.33
C LYS A 76 16.00 2.94 -9.70
N GLY A 77 14.84 2.27 -9.74
CA GLY A 77 14.08 2.07 -10.98
C GLY A 77 13.33 3.31 -11.46
N GLY A 78 13.43 4.42 -10.74
CA GLY A 78 12.72 5.65 -11.10
C GLY A 78 11.22 5.59 -10.83
N ALA A 79 10.76 4.64 -10.03
CA ALA A 79 9.35 4.50 -9.68
C ALA A 79 9.07 5.14 -8.33
N LYS A 80 7.78 5.39 -8.08
CA LYS A 80 7.28 5.96 -6.83
C LYS A 80 6.14 5.12 -6.32
N TYR A 81 5.90 5.18 -5.02
CA TYR A 81 4.73 4.55 -4.41
C TYR A 81 3.52 5.47 -4.47
N LEU A 82 2.35 4.85 -4.57
CA LEU A 82 1.07 5.54 -4.54
C LEU A 82 0.15 4.76 -3.61
N PHE A 83 -0.38 5.45 -2.61
CA PHE A 83 -1.23 4.83 -1.60
C PHE A 83 -2.70 5.07 -1.91
N HIS A 84 -3.55 4.15 -1.49
CA HIS A 84 -4.97 4.11 -1.79
C HIS A 84 -5.71 5.42 -1.44
N ASP A 85 -5.32 6.09 -0.38
CA ASP A 85 -5.96 7.32 0.11
C ASP A 85 -5.36 8.60 -0.47
N GLN A 86 -4.41 8.48 -1.38
CA GLN A 86 -3.81 9.65 -2.03
C GLN A 86 -4.61 10.10 -3.26
N PRO A 87 -4.62 11.42 -3.56
CA PRO A 87 -5.44 11.94 -4.66
C PRO A 87 -5.13 11.37 -6.03
N GLY A 88 -3.89 10.94 -6.28
CA GLY A 88 -3.49 10.39 -7.57
C GLY A 88 -3.93 8.95 -7.81
N TYR A 89 -4.45 8.27 -6.79
CA TYR A 89 -4.87 6.87 -6.95
C TYR A 89 -6.02 6.79 -7.96
N PRO A 90 -5.98 5.86 -8.94
CA PRO A 90 -7.03 5.78 -9.96
C PRO A 90 -8.41 5.54 -9.34
N ALA A 91 -9.35 6.43 -9.65
CA ALA A 91 -10.68 6.40 -9.02
C ALA A 91 -11.44 5.11 -9.30
N LEU A 92 -11.38 4.60 -10.53
CA LEU A 92 -12.07 3.35 -10.88
C LEU A 92 -11.46 2.14 -10.18
N LEU A 93 -10.14 2.13 -10.02
CA LEU A 93 -9.47 1.04 -9.30
C LEU A 93 -9.85 1.04 -7.83
N ARG A 94 -10.04 2.21 -7.24
CA ARG A 94 -10.42 2.34 -5.83
C ARG A 94 -11.77 1.70 -5.54
N GLU A 95 -12.67 1.64 -6.52
CA GLU A 95 -14.02 1.11 -6.34
C GLU A 95 -14.10 -0.41 -6.33
N ILE A 96 -13.09 -1.11 -6.82
CA ILE A 96 -13.15 -2.58 -6.84
C ILE A 96 -12.89 -3.17 -5.46
N GLU A 97 -13.58 -4.26 -5.16
CA GLU A 97 -13.33 -5.00 -3.94
C GLU A 97 -11.92 -5.59 -3.96
N GLY A 98 -11.19 -5.42 -2.87
CA GLY A 98 -9.81 -5.90 -2.82
C GLY A 98 -8.83 -5.07 -3.63
N ALA A 99 -9.16 -3.81 -3.93
CA ALA A 99 -8.23 -2.91 -4.62
C ALA A 99 -6.87 -2.90 -3.95
N PRO A 100 -5.76 -2.92 -4.73
CA PRO A 100 -4.42 -2.89 -4.12
C PRO A 100 -4.23 -1.63 -3.30
N PRO A 101 -3.89 -1.75 -2.00
CA PRO A 101 -3.72 -0.57 -1.15
C PRO A 101 -2.53 0.30 -1.53
N ILE A 102 -1.54 -0.30 -2.17
CA ILE A 102 -0.29 0.36 -2.53
C ILE A 102 0.05 -0.03 -3.96
N LEU A 103 0.33 0.97 -4.78
CA LEU A 103 0.80 0.80 -6.15
C LEU A 103 2.19 1.39 -6.27
N THR A 104 2.94 0.93 -7.24
CA THR A 104 4.12 1.64 -7.74
C THR A 104 3.81 2.18 -9.13
N TRP A 105 4.35 3.34 -9.44
CA TRP A 105 4.14 3.95 -10.74
C TRP A 105 5.40 4.64 -11.25
N ARG A 106 5.46 4.76 -12.56
CA ARG A 106 6.54 5.45 -13.25
C ARG A 106 5.95 6.11 -14.50
N GLY A 107 6.42 7.29 -14.81
CA GLY A 107 5.92 8.04 -15.96
C GLY A 107 4.98 9.16 -15.54
N GLU A 108 3.89 9.35 -16.28
CA GLU A 108 2.93 10.42 -16.07
C GLU A 108 1.67 9.91 -15.38
N LEU A 109 1.57 10.17 -14.07
CA LEU A 109 0.45 9.67 -13.27
C LEU A 109 -0.92 10.19 -13.74
N SER A 110 -0.98 11.41 -14.25
CA SER A 110 -2.24 12.01 -14.70
C SER A 110 -2.93 11.22 -15.82
N LEU A 111 -2.18 10.41 -16.57
CA LEU A 111 -2.75 9.55 -17.61
C LEU A 111 -3.68 8.48 -17.05
N ALA A 112 -3.50 8.08 -15.79
CA ALA A 112 -4.37 7.10 -15.14
C ALA A 112 -5.79 7.61 -14.90
N ALA A 113 -6.01 8.92 -14.97
CA ALA A 113 -7.34 9.52 -14.84
C ALA A 113 -8.08 9.65 -16.17
N ARG A 114 -7.43 9.33 -17.28
CA ARG A 114 -8.03 9.39 -18.61
C ARG A 114 -8.66 8.04 -18.98
N PRO A 115 -9.53 8.00 -20.03
CA PRO A 115 -10.05 6.72 -20.53
C PRO A 115 -8.89 5.78 -20.90
N CYS A 116 -8.98 4.55 -20.40
CA CYS A 116 -7.93 3.56 -20.57
C CYS A 116 -8.46 2.30 -21.22
N VAL A 117 -7.58 1.58 -21.91
CA VAL A 117 -7.86 0.26 -22.48
C VAL A 117 -6.94 -0.75 -21.80
N ALA A 118 -7.52 -1.85 -21.32
CA ALA A 118 -6.74 -2.91 -20.73
C ALA A 118 -6.20 -3.84 -21.82
N ILE A 119 -4.90 -4.15 -21.73
CA ILE A 119 -4.26 -5.14 -22.58
C ILE A 119 -3.74 -6.23 -21.66
N VAL A 120 -4.21 -7.46 -21.88
CA VAL A 120 -3.83 -8.61 -21.07
C VAL A 120 -3.20 -9.68 -21.95
N GLY A 121 -2.27 -10.43 -21.39
CA GLY A 121 -1.58 -11.48 -22.13
C GLY A 121 -0.57 -12.21 -21.26
N ALA A 122 -0.03 -13.28 -21.82
CA ALA A 122 1.04 -14.03 -21.17
C ALA A 122 2.39 -13.36 -21.39
N ARG A 123 3.39 -13.77 -20.60
CA ARG A 123 4.76 -13.24 -20.70
C ARG A 123 5.37 -13.44 -22.11
N ASN A 124 4.97 -14.51 -22.79
CA ASN A 124 5.44 -14.86 -24.14
C ASN A 124 4.33 -14.69 -25.17
N ALA A 125 3.53 -13.65 -25.05
CA ALA A 125 2.50 -13.34 -26.03
C ALA A 125 3.15 -13.00 -27.38
N SER A 126 2.69 -13.66 -28.44
CA SER A 126 3.13 -13.40 -29.80
C SER A 126 2.49 -12.15 -30.37
#